data_b2ff032bc0cf7e97809b0e0c199e7e54
#
_entry.id   b2ff032bc0cf7e97809b0e0c199e7e54
#
_cell.length_a   1.000
_cell.length_b   1.000
_cell.length_c   1.000
_cell.angle_alpha   90.00
_cell.angle_beta   90.00
_cell.angle_gamma   90.00
#
_symmetry.space_group_name_H-M   'P 1'
#
loop_
_entity.id
_entity.type
_entity.pdbx_description
1 polymer ?
#
loop_
_entity_poly.entity_id
_entity_poly.type
_entity_poly.pdbx_seq_one_letter_code
_entity_poly.pdbx_strand_id
1 'polypeptide(L)'
;MIGGAGVDALIVQDMGLLELDLPPIQLHASTQTDIRTPEKARFLQDVGLSQIVLARELTVQQIAAVHKALGPVDAPGRANIEFFIHGALCVAYSGQCNISHAHTGRSANRGDCSQACRLPYQVTDAQGRFIAHDKHVLSMKDNNQSDNLRALIDAGVRSFK
;
A
#
# COMPACT_ATOMS: atom_id res chain seq x y z
N MET A 1 17.94 3.80 16.97
CA MET A 1 17.10 3.73 18.19
C MET A 1 15.71 4.26 17.82
N ILE A 2 14.76 3.36 17.61
CA ILE A 2 13.39 3.71 17.15
C ILE A 2 12.59 4.34 18.30
N GLY A 3 12.73 3.86 19.53
CA GLY A 3 11.96 4.33 20.69
C GLY A 3 12.28 5.75 21.18
N GLY A 4 13.38 6.36 20.72
CA GLY A 4 13.74 7.76 21.08
C GLY A 4 13.23 8.81 20.09
N ALA A 5 12.61 8.40 18.98
CA ALA A 5 12.17 9.32 17.92
C ALA A 5 10.73 9.83 18.11
N GLY A 6 10.00 9.36 19.13
CA GLY A 6 8.63 9.80 19.44
C GLY A 6 7.60 9.43 18.37
N VAL A 7 7.81 8.32 17.64
CA VAL A 7 6.86 7.82 16.65
C VAL A 7 5.82 6.92 17.31
N ASP A 8 4.58 6.96 16.82
CA ASP A 8 3.45 6.19 17.37
C ASP A 8 3.39 4.76 16.85
N ALA A 9 3.84 4.54 15.62
CA ALA A 9 3.81 3.23 14.96
C ALA A 9 4.91 3.09 13.90
N LEU A 10 5.22 1.85 13.53
CA LEU A 10 6.08 1.52 12.39
C LEU A 10 5.26 0.89 11.27
N ILE A 11 5.39 1.42 10.06
CA ILE A 11 4.84 0.77 8.87
C ILE A 11 5.89 -0.19 8.34
N VAL A 12 5.57 -1.48 8.34
CA VAL A 12 6.50 -2.55 8.00
C VAL A 12 6.08 -3.28 6.73
N GLN A 13 7.06 -3.72 5.95
CA GLN A 13 6.89 -4.59 4.80
C GLN A 13 7.57 -5.92 5.03
N ASP A 14 8.81 -5.90 5.50
CA ASP A 14 9.61 -7.08 5.76
C ASP A 14 9.19 -7.73 7.09
N MET A 15 8.65 -8.95 6.97
CA MET A 15 8.19 -9.70 8.14
C MET A 15 9.34 -10.17 9.03
N GLY A 16 10.58 -10.19 8.54
CA GLY A 16 11.76 -10.45 9.36
C GLY A 16 11.95 -9.46 10.51
N LEU A 17 11.33 -8.27 10.42
CA LEU A 17 11.32 -7.32 11.54
C LEU A 17 10.59 -7.87 12.78
N LEU A 18 9.67 -8.81 12.64
CA LEU A 18 8.96 -9.44 13.74
C LEU A 18 9.86 -10.35 14.60
N GLU A 19 11.01 -10.78 14.05
CA GLU A 19 12.01 -11.58 14.76
C GLU A 19 12.99 -10.72 15.57
N LEU A 20 12.88 -9.39 15.48
CA LEU A 20 13.74 -8.47 16.21
C LEU A 20 13.12 -8.10 17.56
N ASP A 21 13.96 -7.83 18.54
CA ASP A 21 13.54 -7.25 19.83
C ASP A 21 13.18 -5.77 19.63
N LEU A 22 11.93 -5.54 19.23
CA LEU A 22 11.41 -4.19 19.00
C LEU A 22 10.88 -3.59 20.31
N PRO A 23 11.00 -2.26 20.48
CA PRO A 23 10.33 -1.60 21.59
C PRO A 23 8.80 -1.79 21.49
N PRO A 24 8.05 -1.59 22.58
CA PRO A 24 6.59 -1.72 22.57
C PRO A 24 5.93 -0.61 21.73
N ILE A 25 5.95 -0.79 20.42
CA ILE A 25 5.41 0.12 19.42
C ILE A 25 4.43 -0.62 18.51
N GLN A 26 3.39 0.07 18.05
CA GLN A 26 2.44 -0.50 17.11
C GLN A 26 3.10 -0.80 15.76
N LEU A 27 2.75 -1.95 15.18
CA LEU A 27 3.19 -2.34 13.85
C LEU A 27 2.02 -2.30 12.87
N HIS A 28 2.22 -1.60 11.77
CA HIS A 28 1.25 -1.47 10.69
C HIS A 28 1.77 -2.14 9.43
N ALA A 29 0.97 -3.01 8.81
CA ALA A 29 1.36 -3.64 7.55
C ALA A 29 1.29 -2.64 6.41
N SER A 30 2.40 -2.45 5.69
CA SER A 30 2.45 -1.62 4.48
C SER A 30 1.56 -2.20 3.37
N THR A 31 1.07 -1.36 2.47
CA THR A 31 0.45 -1.82 1.22
C THR A 31 1.40 -2.71 0.39
N GLN A 32 2.71 -2.56 0.58
CA GLN A 32 3.73 -3.38 -0.09
C GLN A 32 3.79 -4.83 0.41
N THR A 33 3.09 -5.17 1.49
CA THR A 33 2.87 -6.57 1.89
C THR A 33 1.83 -7.28 1.03
N ASP A 34 1.22 -6.58 0.07
CA ASP A 34 0.26 -7.13 -0.90
C ASP A 34 -0.94 -7.82 -0.25
N ILE A 35 -1.70 -7.06 0.54
CA ILE A 35 -2.85 -7.57 1.27
C ILE A 35 -4.08 -7.55 0.37
N ARG A 36 -4.39 -8.68 -0.26
CA ARG A 36 -5.50 -8.83 -1.23
C ARG A 36 -6.56 -9.81 -0.79
N THR A 37 -6.22 -10.72 0.11
CA THR A 37 -7.11 -11.80 0.51
C THR A 37 -7.41 -11.75 2.00
N PRO A 38 -8.60 -12.26 2.40
CA PRO A 38 -8.98 -12.39 3.79
C PRO A 38 -7.97 -13.20 4.64
N GLU A 39 -7.40 -14.26 4.05
CA GLU A 39 -6.46 -15.15 4.73
C GLU A 39 -5.16 -14.41 5.08
N LYS A 40 -4.65 -13.62 4.12
CA LYS A 40 -3.44 -12.83 4.35
C LYS A 40 -3.66 -11.73 5.38
N ALA A 41 -4.81 -11.06 5.33
CA ALA A 41 -5.16 -10.06 6.32
C ALA A 41 -5.24 -10.66 7.73
N ARG A 42 -5.86 -11.83 7.85
CA ARG A 42 -5.95 -12.56 9.11
C ARG A 42 -4.58 -12.99 9.63
N PHE A 43 -3.75 -13.57 8.77
CA PHE A 43 -2.37 -13.92 9.14
C PHE A 43 -1.61 -12.73 9.73
N LEU A 44 -1.69 -11.55 9.07
CA LEU A 44 -0.99 -10.35 9.55
C LEU A 44 -1.55 -9.84 10.89
N GLN A 45 -2.86 -9.94 11.10
CA GLN A 45 -3.48 -9.67 12.41
C GLN A 45 -2.98 -10.65 13.47
N ASP A 46 -2.95 -11.94 13.16
CA ASP A 46 -2.60 -13.00 14.11
C ASP A 46 -1.12 -12.91 14.56
N VAL A 47 -0.24 -12.37 13.70
CA VAL A 47 1.16 -12.08 14.07
C VAL A 47 1.34 -10.72 14.75
N GLY A 48 0.27 -9.99 15.05
CA GLY A 48 0.28 -8.81 15.91
C GLY A 48 0.30 -7.46 15.22
N LEU A 49 0.05 -7.39 13.91
CA LEU A 49 -0.07 -6.09 13.24
C LEU A 49 -1.45 -5.47 13.55
N SER A 50 -1.43 -4.27 14.11
CA SER A 50 -2.63 -3.56 14.61
C SER A 50 -3.36 -2.77 13.51
N GLN A 51 -2.71 -2.51 12.38
CA GLN A 51 -3.30 -1.85 11.22
C GLN A 51 -2.78 -2.47 9.93
N ILE A 52 -3.64 -2.60 8.94
CA ILE A 52 -3.30 -3.19 7.64
C ILE A 52 -3.71 -2.25 6.51
N VAL A 53 -2.73 -1.89 5.66
CA VAL A 53 -2.96 -1.06 4.47
C VAL A 53 -3.23 -1.98 3.29
N LEU A 54 -4.49 -2.04 2.86
CA LEU A 54 -4.89 -2.94 1.78
C LEU A 54 -4.29 -2.55 0.43
N ALA A 55 -4.19 -3.51 -0.47
CA ALA A 55 -3.84 -3.26 -1.86
C ALA A 55 -4.85 -2.31 -2.51
N ARG A 56 -4.36 -1.34 -3.28
CA ARG A 56 -5.18 -0.27 -3.90
C ARG A 56 -6.18 -0.77 -4.92
N GLU A 57 -5.95 -1.97 -5.44
CA GLU A 57 -6.71 -2.59 -6.53
C GLU A 57 -7.97 -3.31 -6.04
N LEU A 58 -8.21 -3.37 -4.73
CA LEU A 58 -9.36 -4.08 -4.17
C LEU A 58 -10.68 -3.35 -4.45
N THR A 59 -11.69 -4.14 -4.78
CA THR A 59 -13.07 -3.69 -4.82
C THR A 59 -13.68 -3.55 -3.42
N VAL A 60 -14.76 -2.80 -3.29
CA VAL A 60 -15.51 -2.66 -2.02
C VAL A 60 -15.94 -4.02 -1.46
N GLN A 61 -16.35 -4.95 -2.32
CA GLN A 61 -16.76 -6.31 -1.92
C GLN A 61 -15.59 -7.11 -1.34
N GLN A 62 -14.39 -6.98 -1.94
CA GLN A 62 -13.18 -7.63 -1.42
C GLN A 62 -12.75 -7.04 -0.08
N ILE A 63 -12.85 -5.70 0.08
CA ILE A 63 -12.61 -5.02 1.35
C ILE A 63 -13.56 -5.54 2.44
N ALA A 64 -14.86 -5.65 2.13
CA ALA A 64 -15.85 -6.19 3.05
C ALA A 64 -15.57 -7.65 3.42
N ALA A 65 -15.07 -8.47 2.49
CA ALA A 65 -14.66 -9.85 2.78
C ALA A 65 -13.46 -9.89 3.74
N VAL A 66 -12.46 -9.03 3.54
CA VAL A 66 -11.33 -8.87 4.47
C VAL A 66 -11.84 -8.44 5.85
N HIS A 67 -12.70 -7.40 5.90
CA HIS A 67 -13.27 -6.91 7.16
C HIS A 67 -13.97 -8.02 7.96
N LYS A 68 -14.78 -8.83 7.28
CA LYS A 68 -15.47 -9.98 7.89
C LYS A 68 -14.50 -11.00 8.45
N ALA A 69 -13.41 -11.27 7.74
CA ALA A 69 -12.42 -12.28 8.17
C ALA A 69 -11.61 -11.85 9.39
N LEU A 70 -11.42 -10.55 9.62
CA LEU A 70 -10.74 -10.03 10.80
C LEU A 70 -11.57 -10.18 12.10
N GLY A 71 -12.85 -10.55 11.99
CA GLY A 71 -13.71 -10.77 13.14
C GLY A 71 -14.42 -9.51 13.66
N PRO A 72 -15.02 -9.58 14.86
CA PRO A 72 -15.77 -8.47 15.45
C PRO A 72 -14.93 -7.22 15.63
N VAL A 73 -15.52 -6.03 15.42
CA VAL A 73 -14.81 -4.75 15.48
C VAL A 73 -14.15 -4.49 16.83
N ASP A 74 -14.80 -4.92 17.91
CA ASP A 74 -14.33 -4.69 19.28
C ASP A 74 -13.51 -5.86 19.84
N ALA A 75 -13.14 -6.83 18.99
CA ALA A 75 -12.32 -7.96 19.43
C ALA A 75 -10.90 -7.50 19.79
N PRO A 76 -10.35 -7.94 20.93
CA PRO A 76 -8.97 -7.64 21.30
C PRO A 76 -7.99 -8.09 20.21
N GLY A 77 -7.03 -7.25 19.89
CA GLY A 77 -6.00 -7.55 18.87
C GLY A 77 -6.48 -7.46 17.42
N ARG A 78 -7.74 -7.07 17.17
CA ARG A 78 -8.25 -6.91 15.82
C ARG A 78 -7.55 -5.75 15.10
N ALA A 79 -7.04 -6.02 13.90
CA ALA A 79 -6.40 -5.01 13.08
C ALA A 79 -7.40 -4.04 12.44
N ASN A 80 -7.03 -2.77 12.36
CA ASN A 80 -7.77 -1.76 11.62
C ASN A 80 -7.45 -1.84 10.11
N ILE A 81 -8.44 -1.57 9.28
CA ILE A 81 -8.28 -1.48 7.84
C ILE A 81 -8.01 -0.04 7.44
N GLU A 82 -6.88 0.18 6.78
CA GLU A 82 -6.53 1.42 6.09
C GLU A 82 -6.62 1.24 4.59
N PHE A 83 -7.18 2.24 3.89
CA PHE A 83 -7.31 2.21 2.44
C PHE A 83 -6.98 3.56 1.80
N PHE A 84 -6.35 3.52 0.62
CA PHE A 84 -6.04 4.73 -0.16
C PHE A 84 -7.30 5.28 -0.81
N ILE A 85 -7.62 6.54 -0.51
CA ILE A 85 -8.80 7.22 -1.05
C ILE A 85 -8.47 8.35 -2.01
N HIS A 86 -7.24 8.85 -1.99
CA HIS A 86 -6.82 9.96 -2.85
C HIS A 86 -5.35 9.83 -3.25
N GLY A 87 -5.02 10.44 -4.39
CA GLY A 87 -3.65 10.60 -4.88
C GLY A 87 -3.31 9.74 -6.08
N ALA A 88 -2.05 9.78 -6.47
CA ALA A 88 -1.54 9.10 -7.64
C ALA A 88 -1.59 7.58 -7.48
N LEU A 89 -2.32 6.89 -8.37
CA LEU A 89 -2.26 5.43 -8.41
C LEU A 89 -0.87 4.97 -8.84
N CYS A 90 -0.34 3.99 -8.10
CA CYS A 90 0.92 3.36 -8.44
C CYS A 90 0.73 2.41 -9.62
N VAL A 91 1.62 2.49 -10.62
CA VAL A 91 1.63 1.55 -11.76
C VAL A 91 2.11 0.17 -11.35
N ALA A 92 2.88 0.08 -10.27
CA ALA A 92 3.44 -1.17 -9.80
C ALA A 92 2.46 -1.95 -8.92
N TYR A 93 2.52 -3.25 -9.04
CA TYR A 93 1.74 -4.20 -8.26
C TYR A 93 2.00 -4.00 -6.75
N SER A 94 0.97 -3.66 -6.00
CA SER A 94 1.07 -3.37 -4.55
C SER A 94 2.24 -2.46 -4.16
N GLY A 95 2.61 -1.52 -5.02
CA GLY A 95 3.71 -0.60 -4.75
C GLY A 95 5.12 -1.21 -4.81
N GLN A 96 5.27 -2.48 -5.18
CA GLN A 96 6.57 -3.12 -5.38
C GLN A 96 7.17 -2.67 -6.72
N CYS A 97 8.13 -1.77 -6.68
CA CYS A 97 8.61 -1.07 -7.87
C CYS A 97 10.14 -0.90 -7.87
N ASN A 98 10.75 -1.19 -9.02
CA ASN A 98 12.19 -0.98 -9.24
C ASN A 98 12.50 0.21 -10.17
N ILE A 99 11.48 0.88 -10.75
CA ILE A 99 11.69 2.00 -11.69
C ILE A 99 12.46 3.14 -11.02
N SER A 100 12.09 3.52 -9.79
CA SER A 100 12.78 4.58 -9.08
C SER A 100 14.26 4.28 -8.90
N HIS A 101 14.60 3.03 -8.57
CA HIS A 101 15.99 2.62 -8.39
C HIS A 101 16.75 2.66 -9.71
N ALA A 102 16.17 2.14 -10.78
CA ALA A 102 16.79 2.13 -12.11
C ALA A 102 17.05 3.53 -12.66
N HIS A 103 16.14 4.49 -12.39
CA HIS A 103 16.25 5.87 -12.89
C HIS A 103 17.12 6.78 -12.03
N THR A 104 17.07 6.65 -10.72
CA THR A 104 17.60 7.67 -9.81
C THR A 104 18.42 7.11 -8.65
N GLY A 105 18.54 5.77 -8.53
CA GLY A 105 19.14 5.11 -7.37
C GLY A 105 18.25 5.13 -6.10
N ARG A 106 17.12 5.86 -6.10
CA ARG A 106 16.16 5.90 -5.00
C ARG A 106 15.34 4.61 -4.98
N SER A 107 14.91 4.17 -3.81
CA SER A 107 14.14 2.92 -3.69
C SER A 107 12.71 3.17 -3.21
N ALA A 108 11.74 2.97 -4.11
CA ALA A 108 10.33 3.00 -3.76
C ALA A 108 9.97 1.94 -2.71
N ASN A 109 10.66 0.80 -2.71
CA ASN A 109 10.48 -0.28 -1.75
C ASN A 109 11.00 0.09 -0.34
N ARG A 110 11.79 1.15 -0.23
CA ARG A 110 12.25 1.76 1.03
C ARG A 110 11.55 3.07 1.37
N GLY A 111 10.41 3.36 0.72
CA GLY A 111 9.65 4.59 0.92
C GLY A 111 10.16 5.80 0.15
N ASP A 112 11.24 5.68 -0.63
CA ASP A 112 11.85 6.78 -1.39
C ASP A 112 11.52 6.72 -2.89
N CYS A 113 10.23 6.85 -3.21
CA CYS A 113 9.74 6.84 -4.58
C CYS A 113 10.06 8.15 -5.31
N SER A 114 10.76 8.05 -6.46
CA SER A 114 11.04 9.21 -7.32
C SER A 114 9.88 9.59 -8.25
N GLN A 115 8.80 8.81 -8.26
CA GLN A 115 7.66 8.96 -9.17
C GLN A 115 8.05 8.97 -10.66
N ALA A 116 9.09 8.25 -11.04
CA ALA A 116 9.56 8.16 -12.43
C ALA A 116 8.44 7.75 -13.41
N CYS A 117 7.48 6.89 -12.98
CA CYS A 117 6.33 6.52 -13.80
C CYS A 117 5.41 7.71 -14.18
N ARG A 118 5.55 8.88 -13.53
CA ARG A 118 4.77 10.10 -13.80
C ARG A 118 5.44 11.02 -14.80
N LEU A 119 6.66 10.73 -15.23
CA LEU A 119 7.39 11.52 -16.21
C LEU A 119 6.87 11.22 -17.64
N PRO A 120 7.02 12.19 -18.57
CA PRO A 120 6.80 11.92 -19.98
C PRO A 120 7.93 11.05 -20.53
N TYR A 121 7.58 10.14 -21.42
CA TYR A 121 8.51 9.22 -22.08
C TYR A 121 8.42 9.31 -23.59
N GLN A 122 9.57 9.10 -24.24
CA GLN A 122 9.63 8.79 -25.65
C GLN A 122 9.60 7.28 -25.82
N VAL A 123 8.66 6.77 -26.59
CA VAL A 123 8.51 5.33 -26.86
C VAL A 123 8.93 5.06 -28.28
N THR A 124 9.85 4.12 -28.44
CA THR A 124 10.34 3.66 -29.76
C THR A 124 10.10 2.16 -29.91
N ASP A 125 9.94 1.71 -31.16
CA ASP A 125 9.96 0.27 -31.48
C ASP A 125 11.40 -0.29 -31.50
N ALA A 126 11.52 -1.58 -31.77
CA ALA A 126 12.82 -2.27 -31.84
C ALA A 126 13.71 -1.75 -32.98
N GLN A 127 13.16 -1.04 -33.95
CA GLN A 127 13.87 -0.41 -35.07
C GLN A 127 14.19 1.08 -34.80
N GLY A 128 13.91 1.57 -33.59
CA GLY A 128 14.16 2.95 -33.19
C GLY A 128 13.14 3.98 -33.70
N ARG A 129 12.03 3.55 -34.30
CA ARG A 129 10.99 4.48 -34.77
C ARG A 129 10.13 4.93 -33.60
N PHE A 130 9.80 6.21 -33.58
CA PHE A 130 8.96 6.78 -32.54
C PHE A 130 7.52 6.27 -32.63
N ILE A 131 7.02 5.70 -31.53
CA ILE A 131 5.62 5.28 -31.35
C ILE A 131 4.83 6.36 -30.63
N ALA A 132 5.45 7.00 -29.61
CA ALA A 132 4.82 8.08 -28.85
C ALA A 132 5.89 9.04 -28.32
N HIS A 133 5.55 10.33 -28.30
CA HIS A 133 6.38 11.42 -27.76
C HIS A 133 5.71 12.06 -26.57
N ASP A 134 6.49 12.44 -25.57
CA ASP A 134 6.06 13.23 -24.40
C ASP A 134 4.73 12.74 -23.79
N LYS A 135 4.56 11.42 -23.78
CA LYS A 135 3.37 10.79 -23.22
C LYS A 135 3.67 10.21 -21.86
N HIS A 136 2.75 10.41 -20.96
CA HIS A 136 2.80 9.82 -19.62
C HIS A 136 2.33 8.35 -19.66
N VAL A 137 3.02 7.54 -20.47
CA VAL A 137 2.60 6.17 -20.84
C VAL A 137 2.51 5.22 -19.65
N LEU A 138 3.23 5.51 -18.56
CA LEU A 138 3.20 4.73 -17.33
C LEU A 138 2.35 5.38 -16.24
N SER A 139 1.80 6.58 -16.48
CA SER A 139 1.02 7.31 -15.49
C SER A 139 -0.42 6.81 -15.47
N MET A 140 -0.79 6.15 -14.38
CA MET A 140 -2.17 5.78 -14.10
C MET A 140 -3.02 7.03 -13.80
N LYS A 141 -4.35 6.91 -13.92
CA LYS A 141 -5.28 7.94 -13.42
C LYS A 141 -5.08 8.13 -11.92
N ASP A 142 -5.32 9.34 -11.43
CA ASP A 142 -5.32 9.58 -10.00
C ASP A 142 -6.55 8.92 -9.36
N ASN A 143 -6.32 8.42 -8.15
CA ASN A 143 -7.39 7.87 -7.32
C ASN A 143 -8.15 9.02 -6.67
N ASN A 144 -9.46 9.01 -6.79
CA ASN A 144 -10.34 9.87 -6.02
C ASN A 144 -11.57 9.03 -5.63
N GLN A 145 -11.70 8.74 -4.35
CA GLN A 145 -12.77 7.92 -3.78
C GLN A 145 -13.75 8.77 -2.96
N SER A 146 -13.79 10.09 -3.17
CA SER A 146 -14.67 10.98 -2.41
C SER A 146 -16.14 10.54 -2.47
N ASP A 147 -16.61 10.11 -3.63
CA ASP A 147 -17.99 9.66 -3.84
C ASP A 147 -18.25 8.25 -3.27
N ASN A 148 -17.18 7.50 -2.97
CA ASN A 148 -17.25 6.14 -2.44
C ASN A 148 -17.00 6.04 -0.94
N LEU A 149 -16.74 7.14 -0.24
CA LEU A 149 -16.36 7.13 1.19
C LEU A 149 -17.37 6.37 2.04
N ARG A 150 -18.66 6.58 1.83
CA ARG A 150 -19.70 5.88 2.58
C ARG A 150 -19.61 4.36 2.38
N ALA A 151 -19.48 3.91 1.14
CA ALA A 151 -19.35 2.50 0.82
C ALA A 151 -18.09 1.86 1.42
N LEU A 152 -16.98 2.61 1.46
CA LEU A 152 -15.73 2.15 2.09
C LEU A 152 -15.87 2.03 3.61
N ILE A 153 -16.52 2.99 4.27
CA ILE A 153 -16.82 2.93 5.71
C ILE A 153 -17.71 1.73 6.02
N ASP A 154 -18.77 1.52 5.24
CA ASP A 154 -19.71 0.41 5.41
C ASP A 154 -19.01 -0.95 5.14
N ALA A 155 -18.02 -0.99 4.25
CA ALA A 155 -17.16 -2.15 4.01
C ALA A 155 -16.11 -2.39 5.12
N GLY A 156 -15.98 -1.50 6.10
CA GLY A 156 -15.14 -1.69 7.27
C GLY A 156 -13.83 -0.91 7.29
N VAL A 157 -13.61 0.00 6.34
CA VAL A 157 -12.44 0.92 6.38
C VAL A 157 -12.59 1.89 7.55
N ARG A 158 -11.53 2.07 8.31
CA ARG A 158 -11.49 2.97 9.48
C ARG A 158 -10.37 4.01 9.42
N SER A 159 -9.38 3.77 8.58
CA SER A 159 -8.27 4.71 8.34
C SER A 159 -8.18 5.02 6.84
N PHE A 160 -7.99 6.28 6.51
CA PHE A 160 -7.96 6.78 5.13
C PHE A 160 -6.60 7.41 4.84
N LYS A 161 -6.08 7.12 3.65
CA LYS A 161 -4.76 7.59 3.20
C LYS A 161 -4.83 8.29 1.87
#